data_4a2366927487aa2f3c6d1bd1e532298c
#
_entry.id   4a2366927487aa2f3c6d1bd1e532298c
#
_cell.length_a   1.000
_cell.length_b   1.000
_cell.length_c   1.000
_cell.angle_alpha   90.00
_cell.angle_beta   90.00
_cell.angle_gamma   90.00
#
_symmetry.space_group_name_H-M   'P 1'
#
loop_
_entity.id
_entity.type
_entity.pdbx_description
1 polymer ?
#
loop_
_entity_poly.entity_id
_entity_poly.type
_entity_poly.pdbx_seq_one_letter_code
_entity_poly.pdbx_strand_id
1 'polypeptide(L)'
;MSDNGWQLQHSTNKVKLYSRKVADSEFIQTKAEVKISTAVDDLMLMFGDGSECLQWQKRCYSSRVIQKISEQELYAYSIIDLPWPVLNRDFVFHSLVTVDPLTKTTTLTLSPANNIYPQTKYIRATANISYSVQVLTASSSVLTITMHTEFGGSISPRIINSILIDELQDDVDNLISLLKDN
;
A
#
# COMPACT_ATOMS: atom_id res chain seq x y z
N MET A 1 9.13 -21.84 -12.67
CA MET A 1 8.35 -21.02 -11.74
C MET A 1 7.65 -19.97 -12.58
N SER A 2 6.34 -19.99 -12.64
CA SER A 2 5.59 -19.07 -13.48
C SER A 2 5.75 -17.64 -12.92
N ASP A 3 6.40 -16.83 -13.70
CA ASP A 3 6.63 -15.40 -13.43
C ASP A 3 5.32 -14.62 -13.61
N ASN A 4 4.34 -14.85 -12.78
CA ASN A 4 2.97 -14.23 -12.79
C ASN A 4 2.85 -12.84 -13.46
N GLY A 5 3.62 -12.59 -14.53
CA GLY A 5 3.69 -11.36 -15.32
C GLY A 5 4.42 -10.20 -14.63
N TRP A 6 5.08 -10.41 -13.48
CA TRP A 6 5.86 -9.39 -12.81
C TRP A 6 7.15 -9.07 -13.57
N GLN A 7 7.39 -7.80 -13.83
CA GLN A 7 8.60 -7.26 -14.45
C GLN A 7 9.40 -6.49 -13.40
N LEU A 8 10.67 -6.84 -13.22
CA LEU A 8 11.58 -6.13 -12.32
C LEU A 8 11.86 -4.73 -12.89
N GLN A 9 11.62 -3.69 -12.09
CA GLN A 9 11.82 -2.28 -12.44
C GLN A 9 13.06 -1.69 -11.77
N HIS A 10 13.29 -2.07 -10.50
CA HIS A 10 14.43 -1.60 -9.71
C HIS A 10 14.93 -2.70 -8.77
N SER A 11 16.24 -2.74 -8.51
CA SER A 11 16.83 -3.71 -7.58
C SER A 11 18.05 -3.16 -6.89
N THR A 12 18.05 -3.28 -5.56
CA THR A 12 19.21 -3.08 -4.67
C THR A 12 19.41 -4.33 -3.80
N ASN A 13 20.36 -4.26 -2.88
CA ASN A 13 20.57 -5.34 -1.91
C ASN A 13 19.40 -5.54 -0.94
N LYS A 14 18.60 -4.48 -0.72
CA LYS A 14 17.50 -4.47 0.27
C LYS A 14 16.12 -4.33 -0.36
N VAL A 15 16.00 -3.72 -1.53
CA VAL A 15 14.72 -3.37 -2.16
C VAL A 15 14.67 -3.92 -3.58
N LYS A 16 13.54 -4.54 -3.94
CA LYS A 16 13.20 -4.87 -5.32
C LYS A 16 11.81 -4.35 -5.62
N LEU A 17 11.68 -3.62 -6.73
CA LEU A 17 10.41 -3.09 -7.21
C LEU A 17 10.01 -3.77 -8.52
N TYR A 18 8.74 -4.06 -8.63
CA TYR A 18 8.17 -4.74 -9.79
C TYR A 18 6.89 -4.05 -10.23
N SER A 19 6.55 -4.22 -11.49
CA SER A 19 5.22 -3.90 -12.03
C SER A 19 4.68 -5.03 -12.88
N ARG A 20 3.35 -5.05 -13.04
CA ARG A 20 2.68 -5.91 -14.02
C ARG A 20 1.41 -5.26 -14.55
N LYS A 21 0.98 -5.69 -15.73
CA LYS A 21 -0.36 -5.37 -16.23
C LYS A 21 -1.40 -6.20 -15.47
N VAL A 22 -2.57 -5.62 -15.29
CA VAL A 22 -3.74 -6.28 -14.70
C VAL A 22 -4.80 -6.44 -15.80
N ALA A 23 -5.45 -7.60 -15.86
CA ALA A 23 -6.55 -7.80 -16.77
C ALA A 23 -7.68 -6.80 -16.47
N ASP A 24 -8.31 -6.28 -17.51
CA ASP A 24 -9.43 -5.33 -17.41
C ASP A 24 -9.12 -3.99 -16.72
N SER A 25 -7.82 -3.64 -16.56
CA SER A 25 -7.37 -2.35 -16.06
C SER A 25 -6.33 -1.71 -16.98
N GLU A 26 -6.42 -0.38 -17.13
CA GLU A 26 -5.39 0.39 -17.81
C GLU A 26 -4.23 0.78 -16.86
N PHE A 27 -4.42 0.60 -15.54
CA PHE A 27 -3.40 0.88 -14.52
C PHE A 27 -2.59 -0.35 -14.18
N ILE A 28 -1.28 -0.17 -14.03
CA ILE A 28 -0.39 -1.25 -13.61
C ILE A 28 -0.59 -1.57 -12.12
N GLN A 29 -0.30 -2.81 -11.74
CA GLN A 29 -0.09 -3.21 -10.37
C GLN A 29 1.40 -3.10 -10.05
N THR A 30 1.74 -2.58 -8.87
CA THR A 30 3.10 -2.45 -8.38
C THR A 30 3.36 -3.36 -7.19
N LYS A 31 4.62 -3.77 -7.01
CA LYS A 31 5.06 -4.58 -5.88
C LYS A 31 6.45 -4.14 -5.43
N ALA A 32 6.62 -3.98 -4.10
CA ALA A 32 7.93 -3.85 -3.46
C ALA A 32 8.21 -5.07 -2.59
N GLU A 33 9.44 -5.56 -2.62
CA GLU A 33 9.98 -6.53 -1.67
C GLU A 33 11.14 -5.86 -0.93
N VAL A 34 11.01 -5.74 0.40
CA VAL A 34 11.95 -4.99 1.24
C VAL A 34 12.48 -5.90 2.34
N LYS A 35 13.80 -6.06 2.42
CA LYS A 35 14.46 -6.74 3.55
C LYS A 35 14.55 -5.80 4.72
N ILE A 36 14.00 -6.22 5.86
CA ILE A 36 13.91 -5.43 7.08
C ILE A 36 14.44 -6.21 8.28
N SER A 37 14.87 -5.46 9.31
CA SER A 37 15.36 -6.01 10.58
C SER A 37 14.48 -5.58 11.77
N THR A 38 13.22 -5.21 11.50
CA THR A 38 12.25 -4.72 12.47
C THR A 38 11.30 -5.84 12.86
N ALA A 39 10.78 -5.78 14.09
CA ALA A 39 9.75 -6.72 14.57
C ALA A 39 8.45 -6.56 13.76
N VAL A 40 7.75 -7.67 13.56
CA VAL A 40 6.49 -7.67 12.79
C VAL A 40 5.42 -6.83 13.46
N ASP A 41 5.35 -6.87 14.79
CA ASP A 41 4.34 -6.12 15.56
C ASP A 41 4.50 -4.61 15.39
N ASP A 42 5.74 -4.09 15.38
CA ASP A 42 6.02 -2.67 15.16
C ASP A 42 5.58 -2.22 13.75
N LEU A 43 5.80 -3.06 12.74
CA LEU A 43 5.33 -2.79 11.38
C LEU A 43 3.82 -2.83 11.26
N MET A 44 3.17 -3.80 11.91
CA MET A 44 1.71 -3.90 11.88
C MET A 44 1.04 -2.74 12.63
N LEU A 45 1.65 -2.23 13.70
CA LEU A 45 1.22 -1.00 14.34
C LEU A 45 1.31 0.20 13.38
N MET A 46 2.39 0.31 12.62
CA MET A 46 2.57 1.39 11.62
C MET A 46 1.55 1.34 10.48
N PHE A 47 1.04 0.17 10.13
CA PHE A 47 0.07 0.04 9.04
C PHE A 47 -1.40 -0.03 9.53
N GLY A 48 -1.61 -0.33 10.83
CA GLY A 48 -2.88 -0.83 11.33
C GLY A 48 -3.90 0.22 11.75
N ASP A 49 -3.50 1.44 12.12
CA ASP A 49 -4.43 2.42 12.67
C ASP A 49 -5.02 3.39 11.61
N GLY A 50 -4.61 3.24 10.35
CA GLY A 50 -5.11 4.01 9.23
C GLY A 50 -4.61 5.46 9.15
N SER A 51 -3.87 5.96 10.15
CA SER A 51 -3.29 7.33 10.14
C SER A 51 -1.82 7.34 9.71
N GLU A 52 -1.15 6.22 9.79
CA GLU A 52 0.29 6.08 9.66
C GLU A 52 0.82 6.36 8.24
N CYS A 53 -0.04 6.29 7.21
CA CYS A 53 0.37 6.65 5.85
C CYS A 53 0.91 8.09 5.78
N LEU A 54 0.47 8.98 6.67
CA LEU A 54 0.96 10.36 6.76
C LEU A 54 2.45 10.46 7.10
N GLN A 55 3.03 9.42 7.71
CA GLN A 55 4.42 9.44 8.14
C GLN A 55 5.38 9.02 7.04
N TRP A 56 4.96 8.19 6.09
CA TRP A 56 5.86 7.62 5.11
C TRP A 56 5.37 7.67 3.66
N GLN A 57 4.05 7.68 3.42
CA GLN A 57 3.52 7.80 2.07
C GLN A 57 3.47 9.26 1.62
N LYS A 58 4.28 9.60 0.62
CA LYS A 58 4.44 10.95 0.09
C LYS A 58 3.11 11.62 -0.32
N ARG A 59 2.18 10.84 -0.84
CA ARG A 59 0.89 11.33 -1.34
C ARG A 59 -0.25 11.24 -0.34
N CYS A 60 -0.03 10.68 0.82
CA CYS A 60 -1.07 10.64 1.84
C CYS A 60 -1.33 12.05 2.41
N TYR A 61 -2.46 12.63 2.05
CA TYR A 61 -2.86 13.96 2.53
C TYR A 61 -3.63 13.89 3.85
N SER A 62 -4.50 12.89 4.01
CA SER A 62 -5.29 12.67 5.22
C SER A 62 -5.68 11.20 5.30
N SER A 63 -5.66 10.65 6.50
CA SER A 63 -6.21 9.33 6.78
C SER A 63 -6.78 9.26 8.19
N ARG A 64 -7.86 8.46 8.37
CA ARG A 64 -8.50 8.27 9.67
C ARG A 64 -9.34 7.01 9.69
N VAL A 65 -9.45 6.42 10.86
CA VAL A 65 -10.43 5.36 11.12
C VAL A 65 -11.85 5.95 11.15
N ILE A 66 -12.79 5.32 10.46
CA ILE A 66 -14.22 5.68 10.47
C ILE A 66 -15.05 4.71 11.29
N GLN A 67 -14.60 3.46 11.39
CA GLN A 67 -15.23 2.43 12.23
C GLN A 67 -14.23 1.36 12.60
N LYS A 68 -14.11 1.03 13.88
CA LYS A 68 -13.34 -0.12 14.38
C LYS A 68 -14.30 -1.27 14.64
N ILE A 69 -14.00 -2.45 14.07
CA ILE A 69 -14.78 -3.69 14.24
C ILE A 69 -14.12 -4.55 15.31
N SER A 70 -12.79 -4.73 15.21
CA SER A 70 -11.96 -5.45 16.18
C SER A 70 -10.56 -4.87 16.22
N GLU A 71 -9.63 -5.47 16.95
CA GLU A 71 -8.21 -5.10 16.90
C GLU A 71 -7.56 -5.41 15.54
N GLN A 72 -8.12 -6.36 14.78
CA GLN A 72 -7.61 -6.79 13.49
C GLN A 72 -8.42 -6.25 12.31
N GLU A 73 -9.56 -5.58 12.56
CA GLU A 73 -10.51 -5.20 11.50
C GLU A 73 -11.08 -3.81 11.73
N LEU A 74 -10.99 -2.97 10.70
CA LEU A 74 -11.53 -1.61 10.75
C LEU A 74 -11.90 -1.10 9.34
N TYR A 75 -12.64 0.00 9.31
CA TYR A 75 -12.84 0.82 8.12
C TYR A 75 -12.09 2.14 8.25
N ALA A 76 -11.39 2.52 7.19
CA ALA A 76 -10.63 3.76 7.11
C ALA A 76 -11.04 4.60 5.91
N TYR A 77 -10.89 5.90 6.05
CA TYR A 77 -11.06 6.90 4.99
C TYR A 77 -9.75 7.62 4.77
N SER A 78 -9.29 7.68 3.53
CA SER A 78 -8.02 8.32 3.17
C SER A 78 -8.18 9.24 1.97
N ILE A 79 -7.35 10.26 1.90
CA ILE A 79 -7.26 11.19 0.76
C ILE A 79 -5.81 11.19 0.31
N ILE A 80 -5.59 11.01 -1.00
CA ILE A 80 -4.28 11.20 -1.62
C ILE A 80 -4.25 12.49 -2.42
N ASP A 81 -3.09 13.15 -2.36
CA ASP A 81 -2.79 14.36 -3.11
C ASP A 81 -2.08 13.98 -4.42
N LEU A 82 -2.67 14.34 -5.54
CA LEU A 82 -2.12 14.07 -6.86
C LEU A 82 -1.52 15.35 -7.47
N PRO A 83 -0.49 15.24 -8.35
CA PRO A 83 0.13 16.40 -8.96
C PRO A 83 -0.88 17.20 -9.79
N TRP A 84 -0.84 18.53 -9.64
CA TRP A 84 -1.62 19.42 -10.49
C TRP A 84 -1.35 19.13 -11.98
N PRO A 85 -2.34 19.12 -12.88
CA PRO A 85 -3.75 19.55 -12.71
C PRO A 85 -4.71 18.42 -12.29
N VAL A 86 -4.22 17.30 -11.79
CA VAL A 86 -5.05 16.17 -11.42
C VAL A 86 -5.73 16.43 -10.07
N LEU A 87 -7.03 16.17 -9.98
CA LEU A 87 -7.79 16.31 -8.73
C LEU A 87 -7.40 15.21 -7.75
N ASN A 88 -7.46 15.50 -6.46
CA ASN A 88 -7.23 14.53 -5.39
C ASN A 88 -8.26 13.39 -5.42
N ARG A 89 -7.87 12.24 -4.90
CA ARG A 89 -8.71 11.04 -4.76
C ARG A 89 -8.98 10.75 -3.29
N ASP A 90 -10.19 10.27 -3.04
CA ASP A 90 -10.49 9.68 -1.74
C ASP A 90 -10.73 8.16 -1.86
N PHE A 91 -10.49 7.48 -0.77
CA PHE A 91 -10.64 6.04 -0.63
C PHE A 91 -11.40 5.71 0.63
N VAL A 92 -12.18 4.64 0.56
CA VAL A 92 -12.75 3.98 1.74
C VAL A 92 -12.27 2.55 1.72
N PHE A 93 -11.57 2.15 2.76
CA PHE A 93 -10.97 0.84 2.89
C PHE A 93 -11.64 0.02 3.99
N HIS A 94 -11.83 -1.25 3.71
CA HIS A 94 -11.91 -2.31 4.70
C HIS A 94 -10.49 -2.83 4.95
N SER A 95 -10.03 -2.68 6.17
CA SER A 95 -8.70 -3.08 6.63
C SER A 95 -8.82 -4.34 7.46
N LEU A 96 -8.07 -5.39 7.11
CA LEU A 96 -8.07 -6.68 7.81
C LEU A 96 -6.65 -7.20 7.98
N VAL A 97 -6.27 -7.50 9.23
CA VAL A 97 -5.02 -8.19 9.56
C VAL A 97 -5.27 -9.69 9.71
N THR A 98 -4.45 -10.49 9.05
CA THR A 98 -4.47 -11.95 9.14
C THR A 98 -3.08 -12.48 9.46
N VAL A 99 -3.00 -13.59 10.20
CA VAL A 99 -1.75 -14.27 10.55
C VAL A 99 -1.79 -15.70 10.05
N ASP A 100 -0.79 -16.09 9.27
CA ASP A 100 -0.54 -17.48 8.89
C ASP A 100 0.62 -18.02 9.73
N PRO A 101 0.34 -18.88 10.71
CA PRO A 101 1.37 -19.43 11.60
C PRO A 101 2.30 -20.44 10.89
N LEU A 102 1.86 -21.04 9.78
CA LEU A 102 2.66 -22.02 9.04
C LEU A 102 3.78 -21.36 8.27
N THR A 103 3.48 -20.25 7.61
CA THR A 103 4.46 -19.46 6.84
C THR A 103 5.12 -18.37 7.68
N LYS A 104 4.68 -18.16 8.93
CA LYS A 104 5.09 -17.04 9.80
C LYS A 104 4.89 -15.70 9.12
N THR A 105 3.75 -15.53 8.46
CA THR A 105 3.42 -14.34 7.68
C THR A 105 2.24 -13.63 8.31
N THR A 106 2.40 -12.34 8.60
CA THR A 106 1.31 -11.44 8.97
C THR A 106 0.99 -10.56 7.77
N THR A 107 -0.28 -10.47 7.41
CA THR A 107 -0.74 -9.70 6.25
C THR A 107 -1.84 -8.75 6.66
N LEU A 108 -1.65 -7.46 6.34
CA LEU A 108 -2.69 -6.44 6.33
C LEU A 108 -3.19 -6.28 4.90
N THR A 109 -4.49 -6.41 4.70
CA THR A 109 -5.15 -6.13 3.43
C THR A 109 -6.05 -4.91 3.54
N LEU A 110 -5.98 -4.03 2.54
CA LEU A 110 -6.89 -2.92 2.35
C LEU A 110 -7.69 -3.19 1.06
N SER A 111 -8.99 -3.36 1.21
CA SER A 111 -9.90 -3.59 0.10
C SER A 111 -10.96 -2.48 0.01
N PRO A 112 -11.54 -2.20 -1.18
CA PRO A 112 -12.53 -1.14 -1.33
C PRO A 112 -13.80 -1.39 -0.52
N ALA A 113 -14.28 -0.36 0.19
CA ALA A 113 -15.52 -0.38 0.99
C ALA A 113 -16.37 0.87 0.74
N ASN A 114 -16.55 1.27 -0.52
CA ASN A 114 -17.12 2.56 -0.92
C ASN A 114 -18.54 2.84 -0.40
N ASN A 115 -19.32 1.80 -0.09
CA ASN A 115 -20.68 1.90 0.45
C ASN A 115 -20.74 2.27 1.94
N ILE A 116 -19.61 2.22 2.66
CA ILE A 116 -19.55 2.50 4.11
C ILE A 116 -19.49 4.00 4.40
N TYR A 117 -19.03 4.81 3.43
CA TYR A 117 -18.83 6.25 3.64
C TYR A 117 -19.44 7.05 2.48
N PRO A 118 -20.14 8.17 2.75
CA PRO A 118 -20.80 8.95 1.71
C PRO A 118 -19.82 9.52 0.70
N GLN A 119 -20.33 9.86 -0.49
CA GLN A 119 -19.58 10.58 -1.49
C GLN A 119 -19.15 11.94 -0.97
N THR A 120 -17.93 12.34 -1.25
CA THR A 120 -17.35 13.62 -0.85
C THR A 120 -17.17 14.55 -2.07
N LYS A 121 -16.47 15.66 -1.88
CA LYS A 121 -16.05 16.54 -3.00
C LYS A 121 -14.94 15.96 -3.86
N TYR A 122 -14.28 14.91 -3.39
CA TYR A 122 -13.18 14.26 -4.10
C TYR A 122 -13.70 13.18 -5.06
N ILE A 123 -12.87 12.80 -6.03
CA ILE A 123 -13.17 11.66 -6.89
C ILE A 123 -12.89 10.38 -6.11
N ARG A 124 -13.92 9.54 -5.94
CA ARG A 124 -13.78 8.25 -5.28
C ARG A 124 -12.97 7.30 -6.17
N ALA A 125 -11.84 6.86 -5.66
CA ALA A 125 -11.01 5.82 -6.23
C ALA A 125 -11.20 4.49 -5.48
N THR A 126 -10.68 3.40 -6.03
CA THR A 126 -10.62 2.10 -5.36
C THR A 126 -9.20 1.56 -5.45
N ALA A 127 -8.73 0.92 -4.39
CA ALA A 127 -7.45 0.24 -4.41
C ALA A 127 -7.50 -1.06 -3.63
N ASN A 128 -6.75 -2.04 -4.11
CA ASN A 128 -6.42 -3.26 -3.38
C ASN A 128 -4.94 -3.18 -3.00
N ILE A 129 -4.68 -3.15 -1.70
CA ILE A 129 -3.33 -3.02 -1.15
C ILE A 129 -3.09 -4.18 -0.18
N SER A 130 -1.90 -4.74 -0.20
CA SER A 130 -1.49 -5.77 0.75
C SER A 130 -0.09 -5.44 1.27
N TYR A 131 0.06 -5.44 2.57
CA TYR A 131 1.32 -5.38 3.29
C TYR A 131 1.52 -6.73 3.98
N SER A 132 2.49 -7.51 3.52
CA SER A 132 2.76 -8.85 4.02
C SER A 132 4.16 -8.92 4.58
N VAL A 133 4.28 -9.29 5.85
CA VAL A 133 5.57 -9.44 6.54
C VAL A 133 5.81 -10.90 6.85
N GLN A 134 6.81 -11.49 6.21
CA GLN A 134 7.27 -12.84 6.47
C GLN A 134 8.53 -12.83 7.32
N VAL A 135 8.48 -13.47 8.48
CA VAL A 135 9.63 -13.66 9.36
C VAL A 135 10.52 -14.76 8.79
N LEU A 136 11.77 -14.43 8.49
CA LEU A 136 12.79 -15.38 8.00
C LEU A 136 13.65 -15.93 9.15
N THR A 137 14.09 -15.02 10.04
CA THR A 137 14.89 -15.34 11.24
C THR A 137 14.47 -14.45 12.39
N ALA A 138 15.05 -14.61 13.57
CA ALA A 138 14.79 -13.74 14.73
C ALA A 138 15.11 -12.23 14.47
N SER A 139 15.94 -11.93 13.48
CA SER A 139 16.41 -10.56 13.19
C SER A 139 16.23 -10.17 11.70
N SER A 140 15.46 -10.91 10.94
CA SER A 140 15.28 -10.65 9.51
C SER A 140 13.90 -11.03 9.05
N SER A 141 13.25 -10.11 8.35
CA SER A 141 11.95 -10.31 7.71
C SER A 141 11.96 -9.75 6.28
N VAL A 142 10.98 -10.15 5.49
CA VAL A 142 10.69 -9.55 4.20
C VAL A 142 9.30 -8.91 4.27
N LEU A 143 9.26 -7.61 4.04
CA LEU A 143 8.02 -6.87 3.79
C LEU A 143 7.74 -6.91 2.29
N THR A 144 6.57 -7.39 1.91
CA THR A 144 6.04 -7.31 0.55
C THR A 144 4.87 -6.34 0.53
N ILE A 145 4.97 -5.28 -0.26
CA ILE A 145 3.89 -4.32 -0.50
C ILE A 145 3.37 -4.58 -1.91
N THR A 146 2.07 -4.79 -2.06
CA THR A 146 1.43 -4.94 -3.39
C THR A 146 0.27 -3.95 -3.48
N MET A 147 0.22 -3.16 -4.56
CA MET A 147 -0.79 -2.13 -4.76
C MET A 147 -1.35 -2.17 -6.17
N HIS A 148 -2.66 -2.07 -6.29
CA HIS A 148 -3.36 -1.80 -7.55
C HIS A 148 -4.49 -0.81 -7.30
N THR A 149 -4.52 0.26 -8.09
CA THR A 149 -5.46 1.39 -7.90
C THR A 149 -6.22 1.69 -9.18
N GLU A 150 -7.53 1.78 -9.09
CA GLU A 150 -8.43 2.36 -10.08
C GLU A 150 -8.74 3.80 -9.67
N PHE A 151 -8.15 4.75 -10.36
CA PHE A 151 -8.17 6.16 -9.94
C PHE A 151 -9.50 6.87 -10.16
N GLY A 152 -10.40 6.31 -10.96
CA GLY A 152 -11.68 6.94 -11.28
C GLY A 152 -11.54 8.27 -12.03
N GLY A 153 -12.69 8.78 -12.53
CA GLY A 153 -12.72 10.06 -13.26
C GLY A 153 -11.88 10.04 -14.54
N SER A 154 -11.63 11.23 -15.08
CA SER A 154 -10.81 11.39 -16.28
C SER A 154 -9.35 11.61 -15.88
N ILE A 155 -8.53 10.57 -15.96
CA ILE A 155 -7.09 10.63 -15.72
C ILE A 155 -6.38 9.76 -16.77
N SER A 156 -5.24 10.23 -17.27
CA SER A 156 -4.45 9.47 -18.24
C SER A 156 -3.72 8.31 -17.58
N PRO A 157 -4.04 7.04 -17.89
CA PRO A 157 -3.31 5.90 -17.35
C PRO A 157 -1.82 5.95 -17.69
N ARG A 158 -1.48 6.45 -18.89
CA ARG A 158 -0.08 6.58 -19.31
C ARG A 158 0.72 7.50 -18.38
N ILE A 159 0.13 8.62 -17.94
CA ILE A 159 0.80 9.56 -17.02
C ILE A 159 0.94 8.92 -15.66
N ILE A 160 -0.13 8.32 -15.13
CA ILE A 160 -0.09 7.68 -13.83
C ILE A 160 0.90 6.51 -13.81
N ASN A 161 0.82 5.60 -14.77
CA ASN A 161 1.71 4.44 -14.84
C ASN A 161 3.19 4.83 -14.93
N SER A 162 3.52 6.00 -15.51
CA SER A 162 4.90 6.47 -15.63
C SER A 162 5.50 6.95 -14.32
N ILE A 163 4.69 7.24 -13.30
CA ILE A 163 5.17 7.75 -12.01
C ILE A 163 5.03 6.73 -10.86
N LEU A 164 4.21 5.67 -11.02
CA LEU A 164 3.88 4.76 -9.92
C LEU A 164 5.09 4.03 -9.33
N ILE A 165 6.10 3.73 -10.13
CA ILE A 165 7.32 3.04 -9.63
C ILE A 165 8.19 4.01 -8.84
N ASP A 166 8.35 5.23 -9.32
CA ASP A 166 9.14 6.26 -8.61
C ASP A 166 8.46 6.65 -7.30
N GLU A 167 7.12 6.79 -7.30
CA GLU A 167 6.35 7.05 -6.08
C GLU A 167 6.47 5.88 -5.07
N LEU A 168 6.40 4.63 -5.53
CA LEU A 168 6.61 3.47 -4.66
C LEU A 168 8.05 3.42 -4.12
N GLN A 169 9.06 3.81 -4.91
CA GLN A 169 10.44 3.91 -4.45
C GLN A 169 10.56 4.96 -3.34
N ASP A 170 10.03 6.16 -3.55
CA ASP A 170 10.05 7.25 -2.56
C ASP A 170 9.37 6.79 -1.25
N ASP A 171 8.20 6.16 -1.33
CA ASP A 171 7.46 5.66 -0.17
C ASP A 171 8.25 4.57 0.58
N VAL A 172 8.88 3.64 -0.12
CA VAL A 172 9.71 2.60 0.49
C VAL A 172 10.96 3.20 1.15
N ASP A 173 11.60 4.19 0.55
CA ASP A 173 12.77 4.85 1.11
C ASP A 173 12.41 5.64 2.39
N ASN A 174 11.26 6.32 2.41
CA ASN A 174 10.73 6.98 3.60
C ASN A 174 10.43 5.96 4.71
N LEU A 175 9.77 4.86 4.37
CA LEU A 175 9.48 3.79 5.33
C LEU A 175 10.76 3.20 5.94
N ILE A 176 11.78 2.89 5.11
CA ILE A 176 13.07 2.38 5.58
C ILE A 176 13.76 3.38 6.50
N SER A 177 13.66 4.68 6.22
CA SER A 177 14.24 5.73 7.07
C SER A 177 13.54 5.77 8.42
N LEU A 178 12.22 5.75 8.44
CA LEU A 178 11.42 5.73 9.66
C LEU A 178 11.73 4.51 10.55
N LEU A 179 11.95 3.33 9.93
CA LEU A 179 12.30 2.10 10.65
C LEU A 179 13.72 2.07 11.23
N LYS A 180 14.62 2.98 10.83
CA LYS A 180 15.96 3.08 11.40
C LYS A 180 16.01 4.03 12.59
N ASP A 181 15.07 4.96 12.68
CA ASP A 181 15.02 5.99 13.71
C ASP A 181 14.27 5.52 14.98
N ASN A 182 13.64 4.35 14.91
CA ASN A 182 12.99 3.64 16.01
C ASN A 182 13.82 2.43 16.47
#